data_9944cac0fca429cd7a1130ead558c8aa
#
_entry.id   9944cac0fca429cd7a1130ead558c8aa
#
_cell.length_a   1.000
_cell.length_b   1.000
_cell.length_c   1.000
_cell.angle_alpha   90.00
_cell.angle_beta   90.00
_cell.angle_gamma   90.00
#
_symmetry.space_group_name_H-M   'P 1'
#
loop_
_entity.id
_entity.type
_entity.pdbx_description
1 polymer ?
#
loop_
_entity_poly.entity_id
_entity_poly.type
_entity_poly.pdbx_seq_one_letter_code
_entity_poly.pdbx_strand_id
1 'polypeptide(L)'
;MALANQLILLGSFLLLLSIFVGLVSSRVGAPLLLAFLALGIFFGEDGPGGIFFENYFAAYTIGSMALAIILFDGGLRTSFSNFRVAVWPSFLLATVGVALTAVLTALAAQLLLGLGWIESLLIGSIVASTDAAAVFFLLHLHGLEVKPRVRSLLEVESAINDPMAVFLTISCVELLLSESSGASWWLAIDFIVQIIGGAAAGIAAGFVLVWLINRLELAGGLYPVLAMAFALFTFGGAQTIGASGFMAVYFAGLVVGNRRHRAAQLIERFHDGLAWLAQMVMFVMLGLLVTPSDLLPVLLPAVLIAVFLVVVARPVAVVLCLLPFRFAWNEHAFAAWVGLRGAVAIYLGTIPVLAGLANAPIYFEVAFVVVIVSLLVQGWTLAPAARLLDLELPPLPKTPARIDVDLPASVDRDLLIYTVGPGSRISLRGVRRLLQLENTSLIGVVRDGRLLRPRDLDRLEPGDSVLVIAPPAQSAALDELFGERADDDVNPSSFGDFAFDGALPVGKLVEFYDLPVADEDKTVALADLVQARIGRRPLVGDRIRLGDIGLVVREMQGERISQVGIELEPRPAPSLAGLRELLRLAVARLPGRRAPPDA
;
A
#
# COMPACT_ATOMS: atom_id res chain seq x y z
N MET A 1 -0.28 -21.28 -37.14
CA MET A 1 -0.62 -19.87 -37.41
C MET A 1 -2.01 -19.49 -36.86
N ALA A 2 -3.08 -20.24 -37.16
CA ALA A 2 -4.42 -19.94 -36.65
C ALA A 2 -4.49 -19.87 -35.11
N LEU A 3 -3.89 -20.82 -34.40
CA LEU A 3 -3.87 -20.84 -32.94
C LEU A 3 -3.15 -19.60 -32.35
N ALA A 4 -2.01 -19.20 -32.93
CA ALA A 4 -1.27 -18.03 -32.45
C ALA A 4 -2.10 -16.74 -32.63
N ASN A 5 -2.78 -16.60 -33.76
CA ASN A 5 -3.65 -15.45 -34.01
C ASN A 5 -4.85 -15.42 -33.06
N GLN A 6 -5.43 -16.58 -32.74
CA GLN A 6 -6.51 -16.70 -31.76
C GLN A 6 -6.04 -16.32 -30.35
N LEU A 7 -4.86 -16.77 -29.93
CA LEU A 7 -4.28 -16.42 -28.62
C LEU A 7 -3.98 -14.92 -28.52
N ILE A 8 -3.46 -14.30 -29.59
CA ILE A 8 -3.21 -12.85 -29.63
C ILE A 8 -4.54 -12.09 -29.54
N LEU A 9 -5.55 -12.50 -30.33
CA LEU A 9 -6.87 -11.87 -30.31
C LEU A 9 -7.52 -11.98 -28.93
N LEU A 10 -7.49 -13.17 -28.35
CA LEU A 10 -8.08 -13.45 -27.03
C LEU A 10 -7.36 -12.66 -25.92
N GLY A 11 -6.03 -12.70 -25.88
CA GLY A 11 -5.25 -11.99 -24.86
C GLY A 11 -5.46 -10.46 -24.96
N SER A 12 -5.44 -9.90 -26.17
CA SER A 12 -5.69 -8.47 -26.37
C SER A 12 -7.14 -8.09 -26.03
N PHE A 13 -8.12 -8.95 -26.34
CA PHE A 13 -9.52 -8.73 -25.98
C PHE A 13 -9.72 -8.75 -24.46
N LEU A 14 -9.14 -9.72 -23.76
CA LEU A 14 -9.21 -9.81 -22.29
C LEU A 14 -8.55 -8.60 -21.62
N LEU A 15 -7.42 -8.10 -22.14
CA LEU A 15 -6.78 -6.89 -21.63
C LEU A 15 -7.65 -5.64 -21.85
N LEU A 16 -8.21 -5.47 -23.05
CA LEU A 16 -9.14 -4.37 -23.31
C LEU A 16 -10.36 -4.42 -22.39
N LEU A 17 -10.95 -5.60 -22.24
CA LEU A 17 -12.10 -5.80 -21.38
C LEU A 17 -11.76 -5.55 -19.90
N SER A 18 -10.57 -5.93 -19.45
CA SER A 18 -10.07 -5.64 -18.10
C SER A 18 -10.04 -4.13 -17.81
N ILE A 19 -9.62 -3.30 -18.76
CA ILE A 19 -9.62 -1.85 -18.61
C ILE A 19 -11.06 -1.33 -18.45
N PHE A 20 -12.01 -1.80 -19.28
CA PHE A 20 -13.41 -1.40 -19.17
C PHE A 20 -14.07 -1.87 -17.87
N VAL A 21 -13.81 -3.11 -17.47
CA VAL A 21 -14.26 -3.66 -16.19
C VAL A 21 -13.68 -2.85 -15.03
N GLY A 22 -12.44 -2.42 -15.13
CA GLY A 22 -11.80 -1.52 -14.17
C GLY A 22 -12.53 -0.18 -14.02
N LEU A 23 -12.93 0.44 -15.15
CA LEU A 23 -13.71 1.68 -15.13
C LEU A 23 -15.09 1.50 -14.48
N VAL A 24 -15.74 0.37 -14.73
CA VAL A 24 -17.05 0.06 -14.13
C VAL A 24 -16.89 -0.24 -12.64
N SER A 25 -15.91 -1.06 -12.26
CA SER A 25 -15.60 -1.43 -10.88
C SER A 25 -15.35 -0.20 -10.01
N SER A 26 -14.57 0.78 -10.49
CA SER A 26 -14.30 2.02 -9.78
C SER A 26 -15.55 2.87 -9.55
N ARG A 27 -16.54 2.84 -10.46
CA ARG A 27 -17.82 3.55 -10.31
C ARG A 27 -18.77 2.87 -9.30
N VAL A 28 -18.73 1.55 -9.25
CA VAL A 28 -19.60 0.74 -8.36
C VAL A 28 -18.98 0.63 -6.96
N GLY A 29 -17.69 0.96 -6.80
CA GLY A 29 -16.96 0.80 -5.54
C GLY A 29 -16.62 -0.68 -5.22
N ALA A 30 -16.62 -1.54 -6.24
CA ALA A 30 -16.22 -2.95 -6.07
C ALA A 30 -14.69 -3.08 -6.06
N PRO A 31 -14.13 -4.08 -5.34
CA PRO A 31 -12.70 -4.34 -5.39
C PRO A 31 -12.26 -4.72 -6.82
N LEU A 32 -11.40 -3.88 -7.42
CA LEU A 32 -10.97 -4.01 -8.80
C LEU A 32 -10.32 -5.37 -9.12
N LEU A 33 -9.52 -5.89 -8.20
CA LEU A 33 -8.85 -7.18 -8.34
C LEU A 33 -9.83 -8.34 -8.40
N LEU A 34 -10.94 -8.25 -7.64
CA LEU A 34 -12.03 -9.22 -7.72
C LEU A 34 -12.70 -9.17 -9.10
N ALA A 35 -12.84 -8.00 -9.69
CA ALA A 35 -13.41 -7.85 -11.01
C ALA A 35 -12.55 -8.50 -12.11
N PHE A 36 -11.22 -8.39 -12.02
CA PHE A 36 -10.29 -9.07 -12.93
C PHE A 36 -10.34 -10.60 -12.75
N LEU A 37 -10.41 -11.06 -11.50
CA LEU A 37 -10.54 -12.47 -11.18
C LEU A 37 -11.87 -13.05 -11.74
N ALA A 38 -12.97 -12.34 -11.50
CA ALA A 38 -14.29 -12.70 -12.03
C ALA A 38 -14.32 -12.72 -13.56
N LEU A 39 -13.60 -11.79 -14.21
CA LEU A 39 -13.43 -11.79 -15.66
C LEU A 39 -12.74 -13.08 -16.14
N GLY A 40 -11.65 -13.48 -15.47
CA GLY A 40 -10.96 -14.74 -15.77
C GLY A 40 -11.89 -15.96 -15.63
N ILE A 41 -12.64 -16.06 -14.52
CA ILE A 41 -13.62 -17.12 -14.30
C ILE A 41 -14.70 -17.13 -15.39
N PHE A 42 -15.22 -15.96 -15.76
CA PHE A 42 -16.27 -15.83 -16.77
C PHE A 42 -15.84 -16.36 -18.15
N PHE A 43 -14.56 -16.16 -18.51
CA PHE A 43 -14.01 -16.69 -19.74
C PHE A 43 -13.38 -18.07 -19.61
N GLY A 44 -13.25 -18.60 -18.40
CA GLY A 44 -12.73 -19.93 -18.08
C GLY A 44 -13.61 -21.07 -18.57
N GLU A 45 -13.23 -22.29 -18.23
CA GLU A 45 -13.81 -23.56 -18.71
C GLU A 45 -15.32 -23.66 -18.43
N ASP A 46 -15.74 -23.47 -17.19
CA ASP A 46 -17.15 -23.50 -16.76
C ASP A 46 -17.92 -22.23 -17.12
N GLY A 47 -17.22 -21.19 -17.58
CA GLY A 47 -17.83 -19.92 -17.93
C GLY A 47 -18.35 -19.88 -19.36
N PRO A 48 -19.11 -18.82 -19.73
CA PRO A 48 -19.57 -18.63 -21.09
C PRO A 48 -18.47 -18.54 -22.15
N GLY A 49 -17.23 -18.20 -21.74
CA GLY A 49 -16.08 -18.12 -22.64
C GLY A 49 -15.49 -19.46 -23.04
N GLY A 50 -15.66 -20.51 -22.22
CA GLY A 50 -15.24 -21.89 -22.51
C GLY A 50 -13.74 -22.04 -22.80
N ILE A 51 -12.89 -21.18 -22.22
CA ILE A 51 -11.44 -21.24 -22.43
C ILE A 51 -10.84 -22.26 -21.48
N PHE A 52 -10.32 -23.33 -22.03
CA PHE A 52 -9.58 -24.34 -21.29
C PHE A 52 -8.13 -23.92 -21.09
N PHE A 53 -7.73 -23.64 -19.84
CA PHE A 53 -6.39 -23.22 -19.49
C PHE A 53 -5.89 -23.98 -18.25
N GLU A 54 -5.13 -25.06 -18.45
CA GLU A 54 -4.54 -25.89 -17.37
C GLU A 54 -3.02 -25.80 -17.28
N ASN A 55 -2.41 -24.77 -17.86
CA ASN A 55 -0.97 -24.69 -17.90
C ASN A 55 -0.40 -24.00 -16.63
N TYR A 56 -0.29 -24.78 -15.56
CA TYR A 56 0.28 -24.31 -14.28
C TYR A 56 1.72 -23.79 -14.39
N PHE A 57 2.52 -24.35 -15.32
CA PHE A 57 3.88 -23.86 -15.54
C PHE A 57 3.90 -22.46 -16.16
N ALA A 58 3.04 -22.21 -17.14
CA ALA A 58 2.88 -20.87 -17.71
C ALA A 58 2.33 -19.90 -16.65
N ALA A 59 1.35 -20.33 -15.85
CA ALA A 59 0.78 -19.53 -14.77
C ALA A 59 1.85 -19.18 -13.71
N TYR A 60 2.67 -20.13 -13.30
CA TYR A 60 3.79 -19.90 -12.39
C TYR A 60 4.82 -18.93 -12.97
N THR A 61 5.22 -19.12 -14.23
CA THR A 61 6.25 -18.28 -14.86
C THR A 61 5.77 -16.83 -15.03
N ILE A 62 4.57 -16.64 -15.60
CA ILE A 62 3.97 -15.33 -15.79
C ILE A 62 3.69 -14.66 -14.43
N GLY A 63 3.17 -15.42 -13.47
CA GLY A 63 2.92 -14.95 -12.11
C GLY A 63 4.20 -14.50 -11.40
N SER A 64 5.31 -15.25 -11.54
CA SER A 64 6.62 -14.88 -10.99
C SER A 64 7.14 -13.57 -11.58
N MET A 65 7.05 -13.43 -12.92
CA MET A 65 7.45 -12.19 -13.60
C MET A 65 6.59 -11.01 -13.20
N ALA A 66 5.28 -11.21 -13.14
CA ALA A 66 4.32 -10.19 -12.72
C ALA A 66 4.58 -9.73 -11.28
N LEU A 67 4.76 -10.67 -10.36
CA LEU A 67 5.06 -10.38 -8.96
C LEU A 67 6.40 -9.66 -8.80
N ALA A 68 7.44 -10.07 -9.55
CA ALA A 68 8.73 -9.39 -9.54
C ALA A 68 8.60 -7.92 -9.99
N ILE A 69 7.81 -7.65 -11.03
CA ILE A 69 7.53 -6.29 -11.51
C ILE A 69 6.78 -5.47 -10.46
N ILE A 70 5.74 -6.04 -9.85
CA ILE A 70 4.94 -5.38 -8.81
C ILE A 70 5.80 -5.05 -7.58
N LEU A 71 6.65 -5.98 -7.14
CA LEU A 71 7.56 -5.75 -6.01
C LEU A 71 8.65 -4.71 -6.31
N PHE A 72 9.14 -4.67 -7.55
CA PHE A 72 10.09 -3.63 -7.96
C PHE A 72 9.44 -2.23 -7.91
N ASP A 73 8.22 -2.08 -8.45
CA ASP A 73 7.44 -0.84 -8.37
C ASP A 73 7.15 -0.46 -6.92
N GLY A 74 6.74 -1.41 -6.08
CA GLY A 74 6.55 -1.22 -4.64
C GLY A 74 7.83 -0.71 -3.95
N GLY A 75 8.99 -1.28 -4.31
CA GLY A 75 10.30 -0.81 -3.84
C GLY A 75 10.62 0.62 -4.30
N LEU A 76 10.36 0.97 -5.57
CA LEU A 76 10.57 2.31 -6.12
C LEU A 76 9.81 3.39 -5.34
N ARG A 77 8.58 3.09 -4.92
CA ARG A 77 7.69 4.02 -4.21
C ARG A 77 7.95 4.10 -2.71
N THR A 78 8.62 3.12 -2.13
CA THR A 78 8.90 3.08 -0.69
C THR A 78 10.02 4.05 -0.34
N SER A 79 9.73 5.09 0.48
CA SER A 79 10.75 6.02 0.94
C SER A 79 11.59 5.45 2.10
N PHE A 80 12.90 5.73 2.12
CA PHE A 80 13.78 5.31 3.22
C PHE A 80 13.35 5.85 4.58
N SER A 81 12.78 7.04 4.64
CA SER A 81 12.29 7.63 5.89
C SER A 81 11.15 6.81 6.48
N ASN A 82 10.20 6.41 5.65
CA ASN A 82 9.07 5.58 6.05
C ASN A 82 9.52 4.17 6.43
N PHE A 83 10.42 3.59 5.62
CA PHE A 83 11.00 2.28 5.89
C PHE A 83 11.66 2.21 7.28
N ARG A 84 12.49 3.20 7.64
CA ARG A 84 13.19 3.22 8.95
C ARG A 84 12.26 3.29 10.16
N VAL A 85 11.11 3.94 10.03
CA VAL A 85 10.14 4.10 11.13
C VAL A 85 9.43 2.77 11.46
N ALA A 86 9.15 1.97 10.43
CA ALA A 86 8.31 0.78 10.55
C ALA A 86 9.08 -0.54 10.46
N VAL A 87 10.39 -0.53 10.17
CA VAL A 87 11.20 -1.73 9.88
C VAL A 87 11.03 -2.85 10.90
N TRP A 88 11.24 -2.57 12.18
CA TRP A 88 11.23 -3.62 13.20
C TRP A 88 9.83 -4.22 13.44
N PRO A 89 8.76 -3.41 13.63
CA PRO A 89 7.41 -3.97 13.76
C PRO A 89 6.96 -4.70 12.49
N SER A 90 7.25 -4.16 11.30
CA SER A 90 6.91 -4.80 10.03
C SER A 90 7.69 -6.10 9.82
N PHE A 91 8.99 -6.11 10.12
CA PHE A 91 9.82 -7.31 10.01
C PHE A 91 9.33 -8.43 10.92
N LEU A 92 9.00 -8.11 12.19
CA LEU A 92 8.45 -9.10 13.11
C LEU A 92 7.11 -9.63 12.64
N LEU A 93 6.24 -8.75 12.12
CA LEU A 93 4.93 -9.13 11.61
C LEU A 93 5.04 -9.94 10.31
N ALA A 94 5.94 -9.58 9.41
CA ALA A 94 6.18 -10.27 8.15
C ALA A 94 6.91 -11.62 8.29
N THR A 95 7.59 -11.87 9.42
CA THR A 95 8.29 -13.15 9.67
C THR A 95 7.54 -13.97 10.71
N VAL A 96 7.63 -13.62 11.97
CA VAL A 96 6.97 -14.34 13.07
C VAL A 96 5.44 -14.29 12.94
N GLY A 97 4.89 -13.13 12.55
CA GLY A 97 3.45 -12.97 12.34
C GLY A 97 2.91 -13.85 11.20
N VAL A 98 3.64 -13.95 10.09
CA VAL A 98 3.31 -14.85 8.98
C VAL A 98 3.38 -16.31 9.41
N ALA A 99 4.46 -16.72 10.08
CA ALA A 99 4.60 -18.09 10.59
C ALA A 99 3.47 -18.44 11.57
N LEU A 100 3.15 -17.54 12.50
CA LEU A 100 2.06 -17.73 13.45
C LEU A 100 0.70 -17.80 12.76
N THR A 101 0.46 -16.93 11.77
CA THR A 101 -0.76 -16.96 10.95
C THR A 101 -0.88 -18.29 10.19
N ALA A 102 0.24 -18.77 9.60
CA ALA A 102 0.28 -20.05 8.90
C ALA A 102 -0.04 -21.22 9.85
N VAL A 103 0.58 -21.27 11.03
CA VAL A 103 0.32 -22.32 12.04
C VAL A 103 -1.11 -22.29 12.54
N LEU A 104 -1.65 -21.12 12.88
CA LEU A 104 -3.04 -21.02 13.34
C LEU A 104 -4.04 -21.41 12.25
N THR A 105 -3.78 -21.00 11.01
CA THR A 105 -4.63 -21.37 9.87
C THR A 105 -4.53 -22.88 9.57
N ALA A 106 -3.33 -23.46 9.74
CA ALA A 106 -3.13 -24.90 9.61
C ALA A 106 -3.99 -25.71 10.59
N LEU A 107 -4.15 -25.23 11.84
CA LEU A 107 -5.04 -25.89 12.82
C LEU A 107 -6.49 -25.94 12.31
N ALA A 108 -6.98 -24.84 11.73
CA ALA A 108 -8.32 -24.81 11.15
C ALA A 108 -8.42 -25.71 9.91
N ALA A 109 -7.41 -25.70 9.04
CA ALA A 109 -7.37 -26.54 7.85
C ALA A 109 -7.34 -28.03 8.20
N GLN A 110 -6.55 -28.43 9.20
CA GLN A 110 -6.50 -29.81 9.69
C GLN A 110 -7.85 -30.28 10.22
N LEU A 111 -8.53 -29.46 11.01
CA LEU A 111 -9.83 -29.81 11.59
C LEU A 111 -10.95 -29.87 10.55
N LEU A 112 -10.92 -29.02 9.53
CA LEU A 112 -12.01 -28.89 8.56
C LEU A 112 -11.83 -29.79 7.33
N LEU A 113 -10.60 -30.04 6.90
CA LEU A 113 -10.28 -30.85 5.72
C LEU A 113 -9.78 -32.25 6.06
N GLY A 114 -9.42 -32.53 7.33
CA GLY A 114 -8.89 -33.83 7.74
C GLY A 114 -7.51 -34.16 7.16
N LEU A 115 -6.75 -33.17 6.72
CA LEU A 115 -5.41 -33.32 6.13
C LEU A 115 -4.36 -33.57 7.19
N GLY A 116 -3.21 -34.10 6.78
CA GLY A 116 -2.03 -34.20 7.63
C GLY A 116 -1.53 -32.84 8.10
N TRP A 117 -0.72 -32.81 9.17
CA TRP A 117 -0.22 -31.54 9.74
C TRP A 117 0.57 -30.70 8.75
N ILE A 118 1.52 -31.31 7.98
CA ILE A 118 2.36 -30.59 7.03
C ILE A 118 1.51 -30.11 5.83
N GLU A 119 0.55 -30.90 5.36
CA GLU A 119 -0.40 -30.52 4.32
C GLU A 119 -1.24 -29.32 4.75
N SER A 120 -1.71 -29.32 6.00
CA SER A 120 -2.46 -28.21 6.58
C SER A 120 -1.59 -26.97 6.75
N LEU A 121 -0.31 -27.13 7.15
CA LEU A 121 0.66 -26.05 7.26
C LEU A 121 0.97 -25.46 5.89
N LEU A 122 0.99 -26.27 4.83
CA LEU A 122 1.11 -25.80 3.45
C LEU A 122 -0.03 -24.86 3.07
N ILE A 123 -1.29 -25.22 3.37
CA ILE A 123 -2.45 -24.32 3.17
C ILE A 123 -2.26 -23.03 3.95
N GLY A 124 -1.91 -23.12 5.24
CA GLY A 124 -1.66 -21.95 6.07
C GLY A 124 -0.56 -21.04 5.52
N SER A 125 0.52 -21.62 5.00
CA SER A 125 1.66 -20.90 4.40
C SER A 125 1.27 -20.17 3.11
N ILE A 126 0.54 -20.84 2.23
CA ILE A 126 0.03 -20.30 0.97
C ILE A 126 -0.83 -19.05 1.22
N VAL A 127 -1.73 -19.10 2.21
CA VAL A 127 -2.66 -18.00 2.46
C VAL A 127 -2.13 -16.99 3.50
N ALA A 128 -0.89 -17.09 3.95
CA ALA A 128 -0.35 -16.22 5.00
C ALA A 128 0.09 -14.83 4.49
N SER A 129 0.44 -14.66 3.21
CA SER A 129 0.84 -13.37 2.65
C SER A 129 -0.32 -12.38 2.56
N THR A 130 -0.03 -11.06 2.62
CA THR A 130 -1.02 -9.98 2.54
C THR A 130 -0.65 -8.97 1.46
N ASP A 131 -1.64 -8.37 0.81
CA ASP A 131 -1.48 -7.43 -0.29
C ASP A 131 -1.80 -5.98 0.14
N ALA A 132 -0.77 -5.21 0.46
CA ALA A 132 -0.94 -3.80 0.81
C ALA A 132 -1.21 -2.91 -0.41
N ALA A 133 -0.77 -3.29 -1.61
CA ALA A 133 -1.01 -2.50 -2.82
C ALA A 133 -2.53 -2.41 -3.10
N ALA A 134 -3.23 -3.55 -3.00
CA ALA A 134 -4.68 -3.59 -3.10
C ALA A 134 -5.38 -2.75 -2.02
N VAL A 135 -4.87 -2.78 -0.79
CA VAL A 135 -5.40 -2.00 0.33
C VAL A 135 -5.31 -0.51 0.05
N PHE A 136 -4.13 0.00 -0.31
CA PHE A 136 -3.95 1.43 -0.55
C PHE A 136 -4.69 1.90 -1.79
N PHE A 137 -4.75 1.07 -2.81
CA PHE A 137 -5.57 1.37 -3.98
C PHE A 137 -7.06 1.58 -3.60
N LEU A 138 -7.64 0.66 -2.82
CA LEU A 138 -9.03 0.77 -2.37
C LEU A 138 -9.26 1.99 -1.47
N LEU A 139 -8.31 2.33 -0.59
CA LEU A 139 -8.39 3.54 0.23
C LEU A 139 -8.36 4.81 -0.63
N HIS A 140 -7.46 4.88 -1.62
CA HIS A 140 -7.37 6.01 -2.54
C HIS A 140 -8.64 6.20 -3.39
N LEU A 141 -9.27 5.10 -3.85
CA LEU A 141 -10.56 5.18 -4.54
C LEU A 141 -11.66 5.84 -3.71
N HIS A 142 -11.59 5.70 -2.37
CA HIS A 142 -12.52 6.32 -1.45
C HIS A 142 -12.05 7.70 -0.94
N GLY A 143 -10.95 8.24 -1.49
CA GLY A 143 -10.36 9.50 -1.07
C GLY A 143 -9.81 9.47 0.37
N LEU A 144 -9.44 8.28 0.88
CA LEU A 144 -8.97 8.09 2.25
C LEU A 144 -7.45 7.90 2.28
N GLU A 145 -6.81 8.60 3.19
CA GLU A 145 -5.43 8.35 3.58
C GLU A 145 -5.39 7.93 5.05
N VAL A 146 -4.55 6.95 5.36
CA VAL A 146 -4.35 6.47 6.73
C VAL A 146 -3.09 7.04 7.33
N LYS A 147 -3.03 7.05 8.67
CA LYS A 147 -1.87 7.55 9.43
C LYS A 147 -0.56 6.98 8.87
N PRO A 148 0.49 7.83 8.66
CA PRO A 148 1.74 7.42 8.02
C PRO A 148 2.41 6.20 8.68
N ARG A 149 2.27 6.06 9.99
CA ARG A 149 2.81 4.93 10.75
C ARG A 149 2.16 3.60 10.35
N VAL A 150 0.84 3.59 10.21
CA VAL A 150 0.08 2.40 9.81
C VAL A 150 0.34 2.08 8.34
N ARG A 151 0.38 3.13 7.50
CA ARG A 151 0.74 2.99 6.09
C ARG A 151 2.10 2.35 5.93
N SER A 152 3.14 2.91 6.56
CA SER A 152 4.50 2.37 6.49
C SER A 152 4.61 0.95 7.06
N LEU A 153 3.86 0.63 8.14
CA LEU A 153 3.79 -0.72 8.69
C LEU A 153 3.31 -1.72 7.64
N LEU A 154 2.18 -1.43 6.99
CA LEU A 154 1.55 -2.33 6.02
C LEU A 154 2.35 -2.45 4.72
N GLU A 155 2.92 -1.34 4.21
CA GLU A 155 3.77 -1.33 3.00
C GLU A 155 5.00 -2.22 3.19
N VAL A 156 5.72 -2.03 4.29
CA VAL A 156 6.95 -2.80 4.56
C VAL A 156 6.63 -4.25 4.94
N GLU A 157 5.53 -4.49 5.67
CA GLU A 157 5.06 -5.85 5.97
C GLU A 157 4.80 -6.62 4.68
N SER A 158 3.97 -6.08 3.79
CA SER A 158 3.57 -6.75 2.56
C SER A 158 4.75 -7.06 1.64
N ALA A 159 5.73 -6.18 1.58
CA ALA A 159 6.93 -6.43 0.79
C ALA A 159 7.82 -7.58 1.30
N ILE A 160 7.79 -7.87 2.60
CA ILE A 160 8.62 -8.90 3.24
C ILE A 160 7.84 -10.20 3.44
N ASN A 161 6.51 -10.13 3.63
CA ASN A 161 5.71 -11.32 3.90
C ASN A 161 5.54 -12.23 2.68
N ASP A 162 5.55 -11.69 1.45
CA ASP A 162 5.48 -12.48 0.23
C ASP A 162 6.68 -13.44 0.10
N PRO A 163 7.96 -12.97 0.19
CA PRO A 163 9.11 -13.85 0.28
C PRO A 163 9.04 -14.89 1.40
N MET A 164 8.48 -14.50 2.56
CA MET A 164 8.31 -15.42 3.70
C MET A 164 7.29 -16.52 3.38
N ALA A 165 6.15 -16.16 2.79
CA ALA A 165 5.13 -17.13 2.39
C ALA A 165 5.62 -18.09 1.30
N VAL A 166 6.40 -17.57 0.31
CA VAL A 166 7.08 -18.40 -0.70
C VAL A 166 8.01 -19.40 -0.03
N PHE A 167 8.87 -18.93 0.88
CA PHE A 167 9.79 -19.81 1.62
C PHE A 167 9.05 -20.91 2.39
N LEU A 168 8.04 -20.55 3.18
CA LEU A 168 7.26 -21.51 3.95
C LEU A 168 6.54 -22.53 3.05
N THR A 169 5.98 -22.06 1.93
CA THR A 169 5.31 -22.93 0.96
C THR A 169 6.27 -23.95 0.35
N ILE A 170 7.44 -23.49 -0.13
CA ILE A 170 8.46 -24.37 -0.71
C ILE A 170 8.98 -25.35 0.35
N SER A 171 9.26 -24.88 1.57
CA SER A 171 9.70 -25.74 2.66
C SER A 171 8.68 -26.83 3.02
N CYS A 172 7.38 -26.50 3.04
CA CYS A 172 6.32 -27.50 3.26
C CYS A 172 6.25 -28.51 2.11
N VAL A 173 6.40 -28.07 0.85
CA VAL A 173 6.44 -28.96 -0.32
C VAL A 173 7.63 -29.90 -0.27
N GLU A 174 8.83 -29.40 0.06
CA GLU A 174 10.03 -30.21 0.21
C GLU A 174 9.89 -31.25 1.34
N LEU A 175 9.29 -30.86 2.47
CA LEU A 175 9.00 -31.79 3.58
C LEU A 175 8.00 -32.88 3.20
N LEU A 176 7.03 -32.58 2.33
CA LEU A 176 6.05 -33.57 1.84
C LEU A 176 6.64 -34.51 0.79
N LEU A 177 7.63 -34.03 0.02
CA LEU A 177 8.32 -34.86 -0.99
C LEU A 177 9.47 -35.68 -0.40
N SER A 178 10.05 -35.23 0.73
CA SER A 178 11.15 -35.93 1.39
C SER A 178 10.62 -37.12 2.21
N GLU A 179 11.17 -38.32 1.98
CA GLU A 179 10.91 -39.49 2.81
C GLU A 179 11.47 -39.37 4.24
N SER A 180 12.32 -38.36 4.50
CA SER A 180 12.95 -38.12 5.80
C SER A 180 12.05 -37.27 6.68
N SER A 181 11.41 -37.89 7.66
CA SER A 181 10.55 -37.27 8.67
C SER A 181 11.34 -36.43 9.68
N GLY A 182 11.71 -35.21 9.34
CA GLY A 182 12.31 -34.30 10.32
C GLY A 182 12.56 -32.90 9.77
N ALA A 183 11.96 -31.89 10.39
CA ALA A 183 12.37 -30.50 10.20
C ALA A 183 13.85 -30.39 10.60
N SER A 184 14.72 -30.22 9.61
CA SER A 184 16.15 -30.07 9.83
C SER A 184 16.47 -28.60 10.21
N TRP A 185 17.43 -28.39 11.10
CA TRP A 185 17.96 -27.04 11.40
C TRP A 185 18.51 -26.33 10.14
N TRP A 186 18.79 -27.04 9.08
CA TRP A 186 19.15 -26.52 7.76
C TRP A 186 18.07 -25.60 7.18
N LEU A 187 16.79 -25.87 7.42
CA LEU A 187 15.68 -25.00 6.97
C LEU A 187 15.80 -23.58 7.55
N ALA A 188 16.25 -23.46 8.81
CA ALA A 188 16.47 -22.15 9.42
C ALA A 188 17.66 -21.41 8.79
N ILE A 189 18.71 -22.14 8.41
CA ILE A 189 19.86 -21.56 7.70
C ILE A 189 19.44 -21.12 6.30
N ASP A 190 18.73 -21.97 5.56
CA ASP A 190 18.26 -21.66 4.21
C ASP A 190 17.34 -20.42 4.22
N PHE A 191 16.49 -20.30 5.23
CA PHE A 191 15.67 -19.10 5.44
C PHE A 191 16.54 -17.84 5.60
N ILE A 192 17.55 -17.89 6.46
CA ILE A 192 18.46 -16.77 6.70
C ILE A 192 19.22 -16.43 5.42
N VAL A 193 19.73 -17.44 4.71
CA VAL A 193 20.46 -17.26 3.46
C VAL A 193 19.56 -16.66 2.38
N GLN A 194 18.33 -17.13 2.24
CA GLN A 194 17.38 -16.59 1.27
C GLN A 194 17.04 -15.14 1.53
N ILE A 195 16.72 -14.76 2.77
CA ILE A 195 16.36 -13.38 3.11
C ILE A 195 17.56 -12.44 3.04
N ILE A 196 18.66 -12.77 3.76
CA ILE A 196 19.84 -11.90 3.80
C ILE A 196 20.53 -11.86 2.45
N GLY A 197 20.66 -13.02 1.79
CA GLY A 197 21.24 -13.13 0.44
C GLY A 197 20.42 -12.37 -0.59
N GLY A 198 19.08 -12.48 -0.54
CA GLY A 198 18.17 -11.73 -1.40
C GLY A 198 18.27 -10.22 -1.19
N ALA A 199 18.23 -9.78 0.07
CA ALA A 199 18.38 -8.35 0.39
C ALA A 199 19.74 -7.81 -0.05
N ALA A 200 20.83 -8.51 0.23
CA ALA A 200 22.19 -8.11 -0.17
C ALA A 200 22.35 -8.06 -1.69
N ALA A 201 21.88 -9.09 -2.41
CA ALA A 201 21.89 -9.13 -3.86
C ALA A 201 21.07 -7.97 -4.46
N GLY A 202 19.89 -7.70 -3.90
CA GLY A 202 19.02 -6.60 -4.33
C GLY A 202 19.64 -5.23 -4.11
N ILE A 203 20.22 -4.99 -2.94
CA ILE A 203 20.92 -3.73 -2.65
C ILE A 203 22.09 -3.54 -3.63
N ALA A 204 22.89 -4.56 -3.83
CA ALA A 204 24.01 -4.51 -4.78
C ALA A 204 23.53 -4.26 -6.21
N ALA A 205 22.51 -4.99 -6.65
CA ALA A 205 21.88 -4.81 -7.96
C ALA A 205 21.30 -3.40 -8.14
N GLY A 206 20.62 -2.86 -7.12
CA GLY A 206 20.09 -1.50 -7.15
C GLY A 206 21.17 -0.44 -7.32
N PHE A 207 22.30 -0.55 -6.62
CA PHE A 207 23.44 0.36 -6.82
C PHE A 207 24.04 0.24 -8.21
N VAL A 208 24.19 -1.00 -8.74
CA VAL A 208 24.68 -1.23 -10.09
C VAL A 208 23.73 -0.61 -11.12
N LEU A 209 22.43 -0.77 -10.96
CA LEU A 209 21.43 -0.18 -11.85
C LEU A 209 21.48 1.35 -11.84
N VAL A 210 21.54 1.99 -10.67
CA VAL A 210 21.70 3.44 -10.55
C VAL A 210 22.98 3.92 -11.22
N TRP A 211 24.08 3.19 -11.03
CA TRP A 211 25.36 3.49 -11.70
C TRP A 211 25.24 3.38 -13.22
N LEU A 212 24.60 2.31 -13.74
CA LEU A 212 24.36 2.13 -15.18
C LEU A 212 23.51 3.28 -15.75
N ILE A 213 22.39 3.64 -15.10
CA ILE A 213 21.50 4.73 -15.54
C ILE A 213 22.27 6.05 -15.64
N ASN A 214 23.13 6.34 -14.67
CA ASN A 214 23.89 7.60 -14.66
C ASN A 214 25.09 7.58 -15.63
N ARG A 215 25.64 6.40 -15.98
CA ARG A 215 26.80 6.24 -16.85
C ARG A 215 26.44 6.13 -18.32
N LEU A 216 25.34 5.44 -18.62
CA LEU A 216 24.94 5.21 -20.00
C LEU A 216 24.13 6.40 -20.51
N GLU A 217 24.43 6.84 -21.73
CA GLU A 217 23.67 7.87 -22.44
C GLU A 217 22.69 7.17 -23.39
N LEU A 218 21.51 6.82 -22.84
CA LEU A 218 20.46 6.15 -23.60
C LEU A 218 19.38 7.15 -24.05
N ALA A 219 18.67 6.79 -25.11
CA ALA A 219 17.43 7.47 -25.45
C ALA A 219 16.43 7.33 -24.27
N GLY A 220 15.68 8.39 -23.95
CA GLY A 220 14.84 8.47 -22.74
C GLY A 220 13.96 7.24 -22.50
N GLY A 221 13.30 6.71 -23.55
CA GLY A 221 12.45 5.53 -23.45
C GLY A 221 13.18 4.21 -23.13
N LEU A 222 14.52 4.16 -23.27
CA LEU A 222 15.29 2.94 -22.97
C LEU A 222 15.64 2.80 -21.48
N TYR A 223 15.63 3.88 -20.68
CA TYR A 223 15.90 3.80 -19.24
C TYR A 223 14.88 2.94 -18.48
N PRO A 224 13.56 3.10 -18.71
CA PRO A 224 12.57 2.22 -18.08
C PRO A 224 12.71 0.76 -18.52
N VAL A 225 13.02 0.52 -19.80
CA VAL A 225 13.24 -0.85 -20.32
C VAL A 225 14.48 -1.48 -19.69
N LEU A 226 15.57 -0.71 -19.52
CA LEU A 226 16.77 -1.14 -18.80
C LEU A 226 16.43 -1.52 -17.36
N ALA A 227 15.65 -0.68 -16.65
CA ALA A 227 15.28 -0.94 -15.27
C ALA A 227 14.42 -2.21 -15.14
N MET A 228 13.43 -2.40 -16.02
CA MET A 228 12.60 -3.62 -16.07
C MET A 228 13.46 -4.87 -16.34
N ALA A 229 14.29 -4.84 -17.38
CA ALA A 229 15.14 -5.97 -17.74
C ALA A 229 16.11 -6.31 -16.60
N PHE A 230 16.67 -5.29 -15.94
CA PHE A 230 17.58 -5.46 -14.82
C PHE A 230 16.88 -6.00 -13.58
N ALA A 231 15.63 -5.59 -13.31
CA ALA A 231 14.82 -6.13 -12.24
C ALA A 231 14.56 -7.64 -12.44
N LEU A 232 14.13 -8.06 -13.62
CA LEU A 232 13.92 -9.47 -13.95
C LEU A 232 15.22 -10.27 -13.93
N PHE A 233 16.34 -9.69 -14.41
CA PHE A 233 17.67 -10.29 -14.28
C PHE A 233 18.09 -10.47 -12.82
N THR A 234 17.82 -9.48 -11.97
CA THR A 234 18.09 -9.55 -10.53
C THR A 234 17.26 -10.65 -9.87
N PHE A 235 15.98 -10.77 -10.25
CA PHE A 235 15.10 -11.84 -9.79
C PHE A 235 15.68 -13.23 -10.13
N GLY A 236 15.92 -13.48 -11.42
CA GLY A 236 16.43 -14.77 -11.88
C GLY A 236 17.83 -15.08 -11.32
N GLY A 237 18.71 -14.06 -11.29
CA GLY A 237 20.07 -14.21 -10.77
C GLY A 237 20.09 -14.56 -9.27
N ALA A 238 19.25 -13.91 -8.45
CA ALA A 238 19.14 -14.23 -7.04
C ALA A 238 18.61 -15.65 -6.81
N GLN A 239 17.60 -16.08 -7.58
CA GLN A 239 17.05 -17.44 -7.51
C GLN A 239 18.11 -18.50 -7.86
N THR A 240 18.95 -18.26 -8.87
CA THR A 240 19.98 -19.23 -9.29
C THR A 240 21.08 -19.45 -8.24
N ILE A 241 21.32 -18.46 -7.37
CA ILE A 241 22.29 -18.58 -6.27
C ILE A 241 21.66 -19.02 -4.93
N GLY A 242 20.39 -19.45 -4.96
CA GLY A 242 19.66 -19.89 -3.76
C GLY A 242 19.19 -18.76 -2.85
N ALA A 243 19.18 -17.50 -3.33
CA ALA A 243 18.65 -16.36 -2.59
C ALA A 243 17.22 -16.01 -3.05
N SER A 244 16.44 -15.32 -2.21
CA SER A 244 15.08 -14.90 -2.58
C SER A 244 15.11 -13.83 -3.68
N GLY A 245 14.64 -14.20 -4.89
CA GLY A 245 14.52 -13.28 -6.02
C GLY A 245 13.54 -12.16 -5.76
N PHE A 246 12.44 -12.43 -5.08
CA PHE A 246 11.42 -11.43 -4.72
C PHE A 246 11.96 -10.39 -3.75
N MET A 247 12.71 -10.82 -2.74
CA MET A 247 13.41 -9.93 -1.83
C MET A 247 14.44 -9.07 -2.57
N ALA A 248 15.21 -9.69 -3.47
CA ALA A 248 16.24 -9.00 -4.25
C ALA A 248 15.64 -7.88 -5.11
N VAL A 249 14.55 -8.16 -5.81
CA VAL A 249 13.88 -7.17 -6.67
C VAL A 249 13.29 -6.01 -5.86
N TYR A 250 12.65 -6.28 -4.72
CA TYR A 250 12.12 -5.24 -3.85
C TYR A 250 13.22 -4.29 -3.34
N PHE A 251 14.32 -4.85 -2.81
CA PHE A 251 15.44 -4.04 -2.33
C PHE A 251 16.17 -3.30 -3.46
N ALA A 252 16.23 -3.88 -4.68
CA ALA A 252 16.75 -3.18 -5.84
C ALA A 252 15.87 -1.96 -6.18
N GLY A 253 14.55 -2.13 -6.21
CA GLY A 253 13.59 -1.03 -6.37
C GLY A 253 13.72 0.04 -5.29
N LEU A 254 13.84 -0.37 -4.01
CA LEU A 254 14.04 0.52 -2.88
C LEU A 254 15.30 1.39 -3.02
N VAL A 255 16.41 0.81 -3.47
CA VAL A 255 17.65 1.56 -3.71
C VAL A 255 17.48 2.54 -4.88
N VAL A 256 16.91 2.10 -5.99
CA VAL A 256 16.70 2.94 -7.19
C VAL A 256 15.77 4.10 -6.86
N GLY A 257 14.63 3.87 -6.21
CA GLY A 257 13.65 4.90 -5.87
C GLY A 257 14.16 5.95 -4.89
N ASN A 258 15.17 5.61 -4.04
CA ASN A 258 15.72 6.53 -3.05
C ASN A 258 17.07 7.14 -3.45
N ARG A 259 17.57 6.89 -4.65
CA ARG A 259 18.83 7.46 -5.16
C ARG A 259 18.56 8.38 -6.35
N ARG A 260 19.29 9.49 -6.41
CA ARG A 260 19.19 10.43 -7.53
C ARG A 260 19.78 9.79 -8.80
N HIS A 261 18.99 9.78 -9.86
CA HIS A 261 19.41 9.36 -11.19
C HIS A 261 18.63 10.12 -12.29
N ARG A 262 19.18 10.09 -13.52
CA ARG A 262 18.71 10.93 -14.64
C ARG A 262 17.28 10.68 -15.11
N ALA A 263 16.69 9.51 -14.82
CA ALA A 263 15.43 9.06 -15.40
C ALA A 263 14.40 8.63 -14.34
N ALA A 264 14.42 9.26 -13.15
CA ALA A 264 13.59 8.84 -12.03
C ALA A 264 12.10 8.79 -12.38
N GLN A 265 11.55 9.90 -12.89
CA GLN A 265 10.14 10.00 -13.24
C GLN A 265 9.74 9.09 -14.41
N LEU A 266 10.61 8.95 -15.42
CA LEU A 266 10.34 8.05 -16.56
C LEU A 266 10.24 6.60 -16.11
N ILE A 267 11.16 6.17 -15.23
CA ILE A 267 11.16 4.82 -14.67
C ILE A 267 9.92 4.60 -13.80
N GLU A 268 9.60 5.52 -12.91
CA GLU A 268 8.46 5.42 -12.01
C GLU A 268 7.13 5.35 -12.77
N ARG A 269 6.87 6.26 -13.72
CA ARG A 269 5.63 6.26 -14.52
C ARG A 269 5.47 5.02 -15.39
N PHE A 270 6.57 4.53 -15.97
CA PHE A 270 6.53 3.32 -16.78
C PHE A 270 6.22 2.09 -15.92
N HIS A 271 6.88 1.95 -14.77
CA HIS A 271 6.66 0.81 -13.87
C HIS A 271 5.30 0.84 -13.21
N ASP A 272 4.73 2.02 -12.94
CA ASP A 272 3.33 2.15 -12.53
C ASP A 272 2.38 1.47 -13.53
N GLY A 273 2.47 1.86 -14.80
CA GLY A 273 1.64 1.23 -15.83
C GLY A 273 1.92 -0.26 -16.02
N LEU A 274 3.19 -0.66 -15.91
CA LEU A 274 3.60 -2.05 -16.04
C LEU A 274 3.14 -2.91 -14.85
N ALA A 275 3.15 -2.38 -13.62
CA ALA A 275 2.62 -3.05 -12.44
C ALA A 275 1.10 -3.26 -12.56
N TRP A 276 0.37 -2.27 -13.07
CA TRP A 276 -1.05 -2.43 -13.39
C TRP A 276 -1.30 -3.53 -14.41
N LEU A 277 -0.53 -3.55 -15.51
CA LEU A 277 -0.63 -4.60 -16.52
C LEU A 277 -0.32 -5.98 -15.91
N ALA A 278 0.72 -6.06 -15.09
CA ALA A 278 1.10 -7.29 -14.39
C ALA A 278 -0.02 -7.80 -13.47
N GLN A 279 -0.66 -6.90 -12.71
CA GLN A 279 -1.81 -7.27 -11.86
C GLN A 279 -2.99 -7.78 -12.69
N MET A 280 -3.38 -7.06 -13.77
CA MET A 280 -4.48 -7.48 -14.65
C MET A 280 -4.20 -8.87 -15.22
N VAL A 281 -3.02 -9.08 -15.81
CA VAL A 281 -2.64 -10.37 -16.41
C VAL A 281 -2.66 -11.48 -15.37
N MET A 282 -2.09 -11.23 -14.19
CA MET A 282 -2.01 -12.23 -13.12
C MET A 282 -3.41 -12.64 -12.62
N PHE A 283 -4.29 -11.67 -12.29
CA PHE A 283 -5.61 -11.99 -11.78
C PHE A 283 -6.53 -12.63 -12.82
N VAL A 284 -6.51 -12.16 -14.07
CA VAL A 284 -7.29 -12.76 -15.16
C VAL A 284 -6.80 -14.19 -15.45
N MET A 285 -5.49 -14.39 -15.52
CA MET A 285 -4.89 -15.71 -15.74
C MET A 285 -5.21 -16.70 -14.60
N LEU A 286 -5.10 -16.24 -13.35
CA LEU A 286 -5.46 -17.07 -12.19
C LEU A 286 -6.97 -17.37 -12.15
N GLY A 287 -7.81 -16.44 -12.64
CA GLY A 287 -9.23 -16.68 -12.83
C GLY A 287 -9.54 -17.69 -13.93
N LEU A 288 -8.79 -17.69 -15.04
CA LEU A 288 -8.89 -18.68 -16.11
C LEU A 288 -8.46 -20.09 -15.69
N LEU A 289 -7.54 -20.18 -14.71
CA LEU A 289 -6.98 -21.44 -14.21
C LEU A 289 -7.96 -22.20 -13.31
N VAL A 290 -9.00 -21.54 -12.82
CA VAL A 290 -9.98 -22.12 -11.89
C VAL A 290 -11.17 -22.68 -12.64
N THR A 291 -11.56 -23.91 -12.26
CA THR A 291 -12.82 -24.55 -12.66
C THR A 291 -13.81 -24.44 -11.51
N PRO A 292 -14.83 -23.57 -11.56
CA PRO A 292 -15.79 -23.35 -10.47
C PRO A 292 -16.49 -24.60 -9.96
N SER A 293 -16.75 -25.59 -10.82
CA SER A 293 -17.36 -26.88 -10.43
C SER A 293 -16.51 -27.63 -9.42
N ASP A 294 -15.18 -27.55 -9.52
CA ASP A 294 -14.24 -28.25 -8.65
C ASP A 294 -14.14 -27.58 -7.26
N LEU A 295 -14.50 -26.30 -7.17
CA LEU A 295 -14.54 -25.58 -5.88
C LEU A 295 -15.68 -26.04 -4.95
N LEU A 296 -16.77 -26.60 -5.49
CA LEU A 296 -17.97 -26.93 -4.71
C LEU A 296 -17.69 -27.84 -3.51
N PRO A 297 -16.91 -28.94 -3.64
CA PRO A 297 -16.63 -29.86 -2.53
C PRO A 297 -15.85 -29.20 -1.38
N VAL A 298 -14.95 -28.26 -1.70
CA VAL A 298 -14.08 -27.59 -0.73
C VAL A 298 -14.61 -26.24 -0.28
N LEU A 299 -15.70 -25.75 -0.88
CA LEU A 299 -16.20 -24.37 -0.68
C LEU A 299 -16.49 -24.07 0.80
N LEU A 300 -17.27 -24.93 1.47
CA LEU A 300 -17.65 -24.69 2.86
C LEU A 300 -16.44 -24.74 3.82
N PRO A 301 -15.57 -25.76 3.78
CA PRO A 301 -14.35 -25.76 4.58
C PRO A 301 -13.45 -24.56 4.29
N ALA A 302 -13.24 -24.18 3.02
CA ALA A 302 -12.39 -23.07 2.63
C ALA A 302 -12.94 -21.72 3.10
N VAL A 303 -14.26 -21.49 3.03
CA VAL A 303 -14.90 -20.29 3.59
C VAL A 303 -14.72 -20.23 5.11
N LEU A 304 -14.87 -21.34 5.82
CA LEU A 304 -14.64 -21.39 7.27
C LEU A 304 -13.17 -21.13 7.63
N ILE A 305 -12.22 -21.66 6.85
CA ILE A 305 -10.78 -21.35 6.98
C ILE A 305 -10.54 -19.85 6.75
N ALA A 306 -11.15 -19.26 5.71
CA ALA A 306 -11.03 -17.83 5.43
C ALA A 306 -11.56 -16.97 6.58
N VAL A 307 -12.72 -17.30 7.12
CA VAL A 307 -13.30 -16.59 8.27
C VAL A 307 -12.41 -16.73 9.50
N PHE A 308 -11.92 -17.93 9.79
CA PHE A 308 -11.00 -18.16 10.91
C PHE A 308 -9.70 -17.37 10.73
N LEU A 309 -9.15 -17.35 9.51
CA LEU A 309 -7.96 -16.58 9.18
C LEU A 309 -8.14 -15.09 9.47
N VAL A 310 -9.26 -14.51 9.01
CA VAL A 310 -9.54 -13.06 9.14
C VAL A 310 -9.89 -12.69 10.58
N VAL A 311 -10.68 -13.51 11.27
CA VAL A 311 -11.24 -13.17 12.60
C VAL A 311 -10.36 -13.63 13.75
N VAL A 312 -9.56 -14.68 13.57
CA VAL A 312 -8.77 -15.29 14.66
C VAL A 312 -7.27 -15.26 14.36
N ALA A 313 -6.83 -15.92 13.29
CA ALA A 313 -5.40 -16.15 13.07
C ALA A 313 -4.64 -14.82 12.86
N ARG A 314 -5.13 -13.96 11.98
CA ARG A 314 -4.52 -12.65 11.70
C ARG A 314 -4.56 -11.70 12.91
N PRO A 315 -5.69 -11.48 13.60
CA PRO A 315 -5.72 -10.65 14.80
C PRO A 315 -4.78 -11.11 15.91
N VAL A 316 -4.72 -12.41 16.18
CA VAL A 316 -3.80 -12.96 17.19
C VAL A 316 -2.34 -12.69 16.81
N ALA A 317 -1.95 -12.95 15.56
CA ALA A 317 -0.61 -12.69 15.06
C ALA A 317 -0.24 -11.21 15.16
N VAL A 318 -1.13 -10.30 14.73
CA VAL A 318 -0.90 -8.85 14.77
C VAL A 318 -0.76 -8.35 16.21
N VAL A 319 -1.65 -8.75 17.11
CA VAL A 319 -1.58 -8.33 18.52
C VAL A 319 -0.29 -8.79 19.16
N LEU A 320 0.09 -10.06 19.00
CA LEU A 320 1.31 -10.60 19.60
C LEU A 320 2.58 -9.94 19.05
N CYS A 321 2.64 -9.70 17.74
CA CYS A 321 3.82 -9.10 17.11
C CYS A 321 3.95 -7.59 17.39
N LEU A 322 2.84 -6.84 17.45
CA LEU A 322 2.89 -5.40 17.64
C LEU A 322 2.87 -4.95 19.10
N LEU A 323 2.54 -5.84 20.05
CA LEU A 323 2.50 -5.54 21.48
C LEU A 323 3.77 -4.83 22.01
N PRO A 324 5.02 -5.21 21.61
CA PRO A 324 6.24 -4.55 22.09
C PRO A 324 6.44 -3.12 21.56
N PHE A 325 5.75 -2.72 20.49
CA PHE A 325 6.03 -1.49 19.74
C PHE A 325 5.11 -0.30 20.06
N ARG A 326 4.29 -0.40 21.10
CA ARG A 326 3.41 0.70 21.57
C ARG A 326 2.52 1.30 20.47
N PHE A 327 1.92 0.45 19.64
CA PHE A 327 0.84 0.87 18.76
C PHE A 327 -0.44 1.10 19.56
N ALA A 328 -1.28 2.03 19.13
CA ALA A 328 -2.59 2.22 19.71
C ALA A 328 -3.54 1.04 19.37
N TRP A 329 -4.55 0.77 20.18
CA TRP A 329 -5.45 -0.36 19.94
C TRP A 329 -6.23 -0.26 18.62
N ASN A 330 -6.58 0.96 18.19
CA ASN A 330 -7.18 1.20 16.88
C ASN A 330 -6.22 0.88 15.73
N GLU A 331 -4.91 1.15 15.88
CA GLU A 331 -3.88 0.77 14.92
C GLU A 331 -3.72 -0.76 14.83
N HIS A 332 -3.74 -1.47 16.00
CA HIS A 332 -3.75 -2.94 16.04
C HIS A 332 -5.00 -3.51 15.35
N ALA A 333 -6.18 -3.00 15.68
CA ALA A 333 -7.44 -3.47 15.11
C ALA A 333 -7.48 -3.28 13.60
N PHE A 334 -6.99 -2.14 13.10
CA PHE A 334 -6.91 -1.88 11.67
C PHE A 334 -5.89 -2.78 10.98
N ALA A 335 -4.66 -2.90 11.49
CA ALA A 335 -3.64 -3.78 10.91
C ALA A 335 -4.08 -5.26 10.91
N ALA A 336 -4.84 -5.68 11.92
CA ALA A 336 -5.45 -7.01 11.97
C ALA A 336 -6.53 -7.20 10.90
N TRP A 337 -7.39 -6.18 10.70
CA TRP A 337 -8.48 -6.26 9.73
C TRP A 337 -8.00 -6.16 8.29
N VAL A 338 -6.98 -5.34 8.02
CA VAL A 338 -6.48 -5.00 6.67
C VAL A 338 -5.61 -6.09 6.03
N GLY A 339 -5.48 -7.26 6.64
CA GLY A 339 -4.74 -8.39 6.05
C GLY A 339 -5.40 -8.98 4.80
N LEU A 340 -5.64 -8.15 3.78
CA LEU A 340 -6.26 -8.55 2.52
C LEU A 340 -5.35 -9.52 1.76
N ARG A 341 -5.92 -10.63 1.27
CA ARG A 341 -5.17 -11.64 0.50
C ARG A 341 -5.25 -11.31 -0.99
N GLY A 342 -4.09 -11.31 -1.64
CA GLY A 342 -3.97 -10.98 -3.06
C GLY A 342 -3.70 -12.20 -3.93
N ALA A 343 -3.28 -11.93 -5.17
CA ALA A 343 -2.95 -12.95 -6.14
C ALA A 343 -1.78 -13.85 -5.73
N VAL A 344 -0.90 -13.38 -4.84
CA VAL A 344 0.26 -14.14 -4.36
C VAL A 344 -0.17 -15.45 -3.72
N ALA A 345 -1.23 -15.46 -2.92
CA ALA A 345 -1.75 -16.67 -2.32
C ALA A 345 -2.24 -17.69 -3.38
N ILE A 346 -2.96 -17.24 -4.42
CA ILE A 346 -3.39 -18.12 -5.51
C ILE A 346 -2.19 -18.63 -6.31
N TYR A 347 -1.24 -17.73 -6.60
CA TYR A 347 0.01 -18.08 -7.27
C TYR A 347 0.80 -19.15 -6.51
N LEU A 348 0.94 -19.02 -5.19
CA LEU A 348 1.61 -20.01 -4.34
C LEU A 348 0.89 -21.36 -4.35
N GLY A 349 -0.44 -21.36 -4.50
CA GLY A 349 -1.23 -22.58 -4.68
C GLY A 349 -0.89 -23.39 -5.94
N THR A 350 -0.20 -22.79 -6.93
CA THR A 350 0.27 -23.51 -8.12
C THR A 350 1.53 -24.35 -7.85
N ILE A 351 2.33 -24.02 -6.82
CA ILE A 351 3.59 -24.71 -6.50
C ILE A 351 3.39 -26.19 -6.16
N PRO A 352 2.43 -26.57 -5.28
CA PRO A 352 2.14 -27.97 -4.98
C PRO A 352 1.73 -28.78 -6.21
N VAL A 353 0.99 -28.15 -7.15
CA VAL A 353 0.56 -28.79 -8.40
C VAL A 353 1.78 -29.07 -9.29
N LEU A 354 2.67 -28.09 -9.45
CA LEU A 354 3.90 -28.24 -10.23
C LEU A 354 4.87 -29.25 -9.62
N ALA A 355 4.88 -29.36 -8.29
CA ALA A 355 5.68 -30.34 -7.56
C ALA A 355 5.11 -31.77 -7.63
N GLY A 356 3.90 -31.98 -8.18
CA GLY A 356 3.26 -33.27 -8.31
C GLY A 356 2.81 -33.89 -6.98
N LEU A 357 2.49 -33.06 -5.99
CA LEU A 357 1.98 -33.56 -4.71
C LEU A 357 0.63 -34.27 -4.87
N ALA A 358 0.40 -35.30 -4.06
CA ALA A 358 -0.91 -35.88 -3.91
C ALA A 358 -1.89 -34.81 -3.38
N ASN A 359 -3.14 -34.80 -3.86
CA ASN A 359 -4.17 -33.82 -3.51
C ASN A 359 -3.81 -32.36 -3.85
N ALA A 360 -2.85 -32.13 -4.75
CA ALA A 360 -2.37 -30.80 -5.10
C ALA A 360 -3.48 -29.79 -5.48
N PRO A 361 -4.55 -30.13 -6.21
CA PRO A 361 -5.65 -29.22 -6.51
C PRO A 361 -6.30 -28.59 -5.28
N ILE A 362 -6.44 -29.31 -4.18
CA ILE A 362 -7.09 -28.83 -2.95
C ILE A 362 -6.38 -27.56 -2.41
N TYR A 363 -5.04 -27.52 -2.46
CA TYR A 363 -4.27 -26.36 -1.97
C TYR A 363 -4.56 -25.10 -2.78
N PHE A 364 -4.65 -25.26 -4.10
CA PHE A 364 -4.97 -24.18 -5.02
C PHE A 364 -6.42 -23.71 -4.85
N GLU A 365 -7.37 -24.63 -4.78
CA GLU A 365 -8.80 -24.36 -4.61
C GLU A 365 -9.10 -23.63 -3.29
N VAL A 366 -8.52 -24.11 -2.18
CA VAL A 366 -8.67 -23.47 -0.87
C VAL A 366 -8.08 -22.07 -0.89
N ALA A 367 -6.87 -21.88 -1.45
CA ALA A 367 -6.25 -20.56 -1.56
C ALA A 367 -7.12 -19.60 -2.38
N PHE A 368 -7.68 -20.09 -3.47
CA PHE A 368 -8.55 -19.31 -4.34
C PHE A 368 -9.82 -18.83 -3.62
N VAL A 369 -10.52 -19.74 -2.91
CA VAL A 369 -11.71 -19.37 -2.12
C VAL A 369 -11.36 -18.39 -1.01
N VAL A 370 -10.24 -18.59 -0.30
CA VAL A 370 -9.78 -17.68 0.75
C VAL A 370 -9.55 -16.27 0.19
N VAL A 371 -8.93 -16.15 -0.98
CA VAL A 371 -8.71 -14.84 -1.63
C VAL A 371 -10.03 -14.18 -2.02
N ILE A 372 -10.97 -14.92 -2.62
CA ILE A 372 -12.30 -14.37 -2.96
C ILE A 372 -13.00 -13.85 -1.70
N VAL A 373 -13.05 -14.64 -0.63
CA VAL A 373 -13.70 -14.24 0.63
C VAL A 373 -13.02 -13.01 1.22
N SER A 374 -11.68 -12.96 1.20
CA SER A 374 -10.91 -11.82 1.67
C SER A 374 -11.22 -10.56 0.85
N LEU A 375 -11.17 -10.64 -0.48
CA LEU A 375 -11.48 -9.51 -1.37
C LEU A 375 -12.92 -9.03 -1.20
N LEU A 376 -13.88 -9.94 -1.06
CA LEU A 376 -15.28 -9.59 -0.84
C LEU A 376 -15.53 -8.93 0.51
N VAL A 377 -15.05 -9.56 1.60
CA VAL A 377 -15.35 -9.09 2.95
C VAL A 377 -14.49 -7.88 3.30
N GLN A 378 -13.18 -8.02 3.22
CA GLN A 378 -12.25 -6.98 3.63
C GLN A 378 -12.19 -5.84 2.61
N GLY A 379 -12.26 -6.10 1.30
CA GLY A 379 -12.23 -5.08 0.27
C GLY A 379 -13.34 -4.05 0.41
N TRP A 380 -14.58 -4.46 0.69
CA TRP A 380 -15.69 -3.53 0.89
C TRP A 380 -15.74 -2.88 2.28
N THR A 381 -15.20 -3.55 3.29
CA THR A 381 -15.24 -3.04 4.68
C THR A 381 -14.01 -2.22 5.05
N LEU A 382 -13.03 -2.10 4.17
CA LEU A 382 -11.78 -1.41 4.42
C LEU A 382 -11.96 0.08 4.75
N ALA A 383 -12.68 0.82 3.88
CA ALA A 383 -12.94 2.23 4.08
C ALA A 383 -13.83 2.51 5.32
N PRO A 384 -14.94 1.78 5.54
CA PRO A 384 -15.67 1.84 6.80
C PRO A 384 -14.81 1.55 8.04
N ALA A 385 -13.91 0.55 7.97
CA ALA A 385 -13.04 0.22 9.10
C ALA A 385 -12.05 1.34 9.43
N ALA A 386 -11.45 1.99 8.41
CA ALA A 386 -10.55 3.11 8.60
C ALA A 386 -11.24 4.29 9.31
N ARG A 387 -12.47 4.60 8.89
CA ARG A 387 -13.31 5.66 9.51
C ARG A 387 -13.72 5.29 10.93
N LEU A 388 -14.21 4.06 11.14
CA LEU A 388 -14.66 3.59 12.46
C LEU A 388 -13.55 3.61 13.50
N LEU A 389 -12.32 3.33 13.08
CA LEU A 389 -11.14 3.28 13.95
C LEU A 389 -10.43 4.64 14.07
N ASP A 390 -10.96 5.70 13.46
CA ASP A 390 -10.39 7.06 13.50
C ASP A 390 -8.92 7.12 13.05
N LEU A 391 -8.64 6.42 11.95
CA LEU A 391 -7.31 6.34 11.35
C LEU A 391 -7.20 7.10 10.03
N GLU A 392 -8.32 7.62 9.52
CA GLU A 392 -8.29 8.47 8.35
C GLU A 392 -7.57 9.79 8.66
N LEU A 393 -6.73 10.20 7.73
CA LEU A 393 -6.25 11.56 7.68
C LEU A 393 -7.22 12.35 6.81
N PRO A 394 -7.47 13.63 7.14
CA PRO A 394 -8.18 14.49 6.21
C PRO A 394 -7.46 14.46 4.87
N PRO A 395 -8.20 14.48 3.76
CA PRO A 395 -7.58 14.54 2.45
C PRO A 395 -6.59 15.71 2.44
N LEU A 396 -5.34 15.41 2.13
CA LEU A 396 -4.36 16.46 1.86
C LEU A 396 -4.99 17.41 0.85
N PRO A 397 -4.79 18.73 0.98
CA PRO A 397 -5.25 19.67 -0.05
C PRO A 397 -4.81 19.08 -1.39
N LYS A 398 -5.76 18.96 -2.32
CA LYS A 398 -5.52 18.33 -3.63
C LYS A 398 -4.20 18.84 -4.14
N THR A 399 -3.25 17.95 -4.30
CA THR A 399 -1.93 18.28 -4.86
C THR A 399 -2.20 19.02 -6.16
N PRO A 400 -1.67 20.22 -6.34
CA PRO A 400 -1.92 20.98 -7.56
C PRO A 400 -1.52 20.11 -8.75
N ALA A 401 -2.28 20.16 -9.82
CA ALA A 401 -1.92 19.46 -11.05
C ALA A 401 -0.52 19.94 -11.45
N ARG A 402 0.49 19.09 -11.21
CA ARG A 402 1.91 19.39 -11.42
C ARG A 402 2.45 18.44 -12.49
N ILE A 403 3.17 18.99 -13.43
CA ILE A 403 3.95 18.23 -14.40
C ILE A 403 5.42 18.57 -14.14
N ASP A 404 6.18 17.57 -13.77
CA ASP A 404 7.62 17.70 -13.59
C ASP A 404 8.32 17.34 -14.91
N VAL A 405 9.26 18.17 -15.32
CA VAL A 405 10.08 17.94 -16.51
C VAL A 405 11.53 17.83 -16.07
N ASP A 406 12.11 16.65 -16.25
CA ASP A 406 13.51 16.40 -15.90
C ASP A 406 14.46 17.30 -16.71
N LEU A 407 15.25 18.12 -16.03
CA LEU A 407 16.35 18.85 -16.62
C LEU A 407 17.63 17.99 -16.63
N PRO A 408 18.61 18.26 -17.51
CA PRO A 408 19.87 17.54 -17.51
C PRO A 408 20.51 17.51 -16.12
N ALA A 409 21.08 16.37 -15.72
CA ALA A 409 21.64 16.13 -14.38
C ALA A 409 22.73 17.11 -13.91
N SER A 410 23.23 17.98 -14.79
CA SER A 410 24.15 19.08 -14.47
C SER A 410 23.45 20.27 -13.79
N VAL A 411 22.11 20.30 -13.80
CA VAL A 411 21.30 21.38 -13.22
C VAL A 411 20.58 20.81 -12.00
N ASP A 412 20.97 21.26 -10.80
CA ASP A 412 20.31 20.85 -9.53
C ASP A 412 18.97 21.60 -9.34
N ARG A 413 18.13 21.57 -10.37
CA ARG A 413 16.83 22.25 -10.43
C ARG A 413 15.88 21.46 -11.32
N ASP A 414 14.60 21.51 -10.98
CA ASP A 414 13.50 20.88 -11.74
C ASP A 414 12.67 21.97 -12.42
N LEU A 415 12.19 21.69 -13.63
CA LEU A 415 11.17 22.50 -14.29
C LEU A 415 9.79 21.94 -13.90
N LEU A 416 9.07 22.73 -13.13
CA LEU A 416 7.76 22.41 -12.59
C LEU A 416 6.69 23.21 -13.36
N ILE A 417 5.66 22.53 -13.81
CA ILE A 417 4.50 23.15 -14.45
C ILE A 417 3.30 22.94 -13.54
N TYR A 418 2.79 24.02 -12.96
CA TYR A 418 1.63 24.01 -12.09
C TYR A 418 0.40 24.52 -12.81
N THR A 419 -0.73 23.84 -12.71
CA THR A 419 -2.01 24.35 -13.15
C THR A 419 -2.72 25.03 -11.98
N VAL A 420 -3.12 26.29 -12.16
CA VAL A 420 -3.83 27.07 -11.16
C VAL A 420 -5.27 26.56 -11.04
N GLY A 421 -5.62 25.97 -9.89
CA GLY A 421 -6.97 25.53 -9.56
C GLY A 421 -7.89 26.70 -9.16
N PRO A 422 -9.22 26.54 -9.22
CA PRO A 422 -10.20 27.59 -8.89
C PRO A 422 -10.12 28.07 -7.43
N GLY A 423 -9.62 27.27 -6.51
CA GLY A 423 -9.40 27.61 -5.10
C GLY A 423 -7.95 27.81 -4.68
N SER A 424 -7.02 27.90 -5.63
CA SER A 424 -5.58 27.97 -5.37
C SER A 424 -5.19 29.19 -4.55
N ARG A 425 -4.35 29.00 -3.54
CA ARG A 425 -3.82 30.09 -2.70
C ARG A 425 -3.03 31.13 -3.50
N ILE A 426 -2.44 30.72 -4.62
CA ILE A 426 -1.65 31.59 -5.48
C ILE A 426 -2.50 32.61 -6.22
N SER A 427 -3.75 32.26 -6.59
CA SER A 427 -4.68 33.18 -7.28
C SER A 427 -5.01 34.41 -6.45
N LEU A 428 -4.99 34.28 -5.11
CA LEU A 428 -5.26 35.36 -4.17
C LEU A 428 -4.02 36.21 -3.82
N ARG A 429 -2.82 35.65 -3.94
CA ARG A 429 -1.57 36.27 -3.46
C ARG A 429 -0.69 36.84 -4.56
N GLY A 430 -1.00 36.54 -5.82
CA GLY A 430 -0.33 37.08 -7.01
C GLY A 430 1.06 36.54 -7.28
N VAL A 431 1.55 36.81 -8.48
CA VAL A 431 2.86 36.39 -9.03
C VAL A 431 4.05 36.84 -8.17
N ARG A 432 3.92 37.95 -7.45
CA ARG A 432 5.00 38.54 -6.62
C ARG A 432 5.50 37.60 -5.53
N ARG A 433 4.68 36.68 -5.01
CA ARG A 433 5.07 35.73 -3.95
C ARG A 433 5.93 34.59 -4.48
N LEU A 434 5.73 34.17 -5.73
CA LEU A 434 6.62 33.22 -6.40
C LEU A 434 8.03 33.79 -6.58
N LEU A 435 8.12 35.08 -6.85
CA LEU A 435 9.39 35.79 -7.03
C LEU A 435 10.12 36.02 -5.69
N GLN A 436 9.50 35.82 -4.54
CA GLN A 436 10.10 35.95 -3.21
C GLN A 436 10.70 34.62 -2.68
N LEU A 437 10.45 33.49 -3.34
CA LEU A 437 11.06 32.22 -2.95
C LEU A 437 12.53 32.22 -3.41
N GLU A 438 13.44 32.04 -2.48
CA GLU A 438 14.87 31.96 -2.78
C GLU A 438 15.15 30.86 -3.81
N ASN A 439 15.98 31.17 -4.80
CA ASN A 439 16.39 30.25 -5.87
C ASN A 439 15.23 29.70 -6.76
N THR A 440 14.05 30.29 -6.73
CA THR A 440 12.92 29.95 -7.61
C THR A 440 12.81 30.97 -8.73
N SER A 441 12.66 30.50 -9.96
CA SER A 441 12.55 31.38 -11.14
C SER A 441 11.24 31.05 -11.90
N LEU A 442 10.37 32.07 -12.02
CA LEU A 442 9.19 31.98 -12.86
C LEU A 442 9.60 32.21 -14.32
N ILE A 443 9.41 31.23 -15.19
CA ILE A 443 9.73 31.30 -16.62
C ILE A 443 8.63 32.02 -17.40
N GLY A 444 7.38 31.64 -17.14
CA GLY A 444 6.22 32.16 -17.84
C GLY A 444 4.92 31.49 -17.40
N VAL A 445 3.83 31.98 -17.94
CA VAL A 445 2.49 31.43 -17.72
C VAL A 445 1.85 31.16 -19.07
N VAL A 446 1.26 30.00 -19.26
CA VAL A 446 0.47 29.66 -20.44
C VAL A 446 -1.00 29.85 -20.08
N ARG A 447 -1.65 30.78 -20.77
CA ARG A 447 -3.09 31.07 -20.69
C ARG A 447 -3.70 30.92 -22.08
N ASP A 448 -4.71 30.10 -22.26
CA ASP A 448 -5.37 29.85 -23.53
C ASP A 448 -4.41 29.52 -24.69
N GLY A 449 -3.37 28.70 -24.38
CA GLY A 449 -2.34 28.30 -25.34
C GLY A 449 -1.30 29.39 -25.69
N ARG A 450 -1.35 30.56 -25.04
CA ARG A 450 -0.38 31.65 -25.25
C ARG A 450 0.58 31.76 -24.07
N LEU A 451 1.87 31.83 -24.37
CA LEU A 451 2.90 32.07 -23.35
C LEU A 451 2.96 33.56 -23.00
N LEU A 452 2.61 33.90 -21.77
CA LEU A 452 2.71 35.24 -21.18
C LEU A 452 4.01 35.36 -20.37
N ARG A 453 4.64 36.51 -20.45
CA ARG A 453 5.86 36.79 -19.67
C ARG A 453 5.47 37.21 -18.26
N PRO A 454 6.31 36.90 -17.24
CA PRO A 454 6.04 37.28 -15.85
C PRO A 454 5.80 38.78 -15.61
N ARG A 455 6.36 39.65 -16.48
CA ARG A 455 6.22 41.11 -16.41
C ARG A 455 4.86 41.61 -16.93
N ASP A 456 4.18 40.81 -17.72
CA ASP A 456 2.92 41.17 -18.36
C ASP A 456 1.71 40.65 -17.55
N LEU A 457 1.95 40.06 -16.35
CA LEU A 457 0.97 39.39 -15.52
C LEU A 457 0.76 40.14 -14.20
N ASP A 458 -0.45 40.66 -14.01
CA ASP A 458 -0.86 41.24 -12.73
C ASP A 458 -1.47 40.15 -11.80
N ARG A 459 -2.17 39.17 -12.36
CA ARG A 459 -2.86 38.07 -11.62
C ARG A 459 -2.79 36.77 -12.38
N LEU A 460 -2.77 35.67 -11.62
CA LEU A 460 -2.99 34.31 -12.12
C LEU A 460 -4.47 33.99 -12.08
N GLU A 461 -4.97 33.35 -13.12
CA GLU A 461 -6.37 32.93 -13.27
C GLU A 461 -6.47 31.41 -13.18
N PRO A 462 -7.63 30.87 -12.72
CA PRO A 462 -7.87 29.44 -12.76
C PRO A 462 -7.74 28.92 -14.20
N GLY A 463 -6.99 27.82 -14.36
CA GLY A 463 -6.65 27.26 -15.68
C GLY A 463 -5.29 27.67 -16.24
N ASP A 464 -4.64 28.67 -15.64
CA ASP A 464 -3.27 29.06 -16.02
C ASP A 464 -2.29 27.91 -15.75
N SER A 465 -1.36 27.66 -16.68
CA SER A 465 -0.24 26.76 -16.46
C SER A 465 1.02 27.59 -16.21
N VAL A 466 1.53 27.52 -14.98
CA VAL A 466 2.67 28.32 -14.48
C VAL A 466 3.94 27.49 -14.55
N LEU A 467 4.94 27.96 -15.30
CA LEU A 467 6.23 27.31 -15.47
C LEU A 467 7.25 27.88 -14.49
N VAL A 468 7.76 27.05 -13.60
CA VAL A 468 8.69 27.44 -12.54
C VAL A 468 9.92 26.56 -12.57
N ILE A 469 11.11 27.14 -12.48
CA ILE A 469 12.34 26.40 -12.17
C ILE A 469 12.66 26.60 -10.70
N ALA A 470 12.78 25.50 -9.96
CA ALA A 470 13.06 25.51 -8.54
C ALA A 470 13.96 24.34 -8.12
N PRO A 471 14.74 24.47 -7.02
CA PRO A 471 15.40 23.33 -6.40
C PRO A 471 14.37 22.31 -5.89
N PRO A 472 14.68 21.00 -5.90
CA PRO A 472 13.78 19.96 -5.37
C PRO A 472 13.31 20.21 -3.93
N ALA A 473 14.14 20.85 -3.11
CA ALA A 473 13.82 21.19 -1.73
C ALA A 473 12.66 22.21 -1.59
N GLN A 474 12.32 22.94 -2.65
CA GLN A 474 11.26 23.97 -2.63
C GLN A 474 9.95 23.47 -3.25
N SER A 475 9.91 22.26 -3.79
CA SER A 475 8.70 21.71 -4.41
C SER A 475 7.53 21.65 -3.42
N ALA A 476 7.76 21.28 -2.15
CA ALA A 476 6.72 21.24 -1.13
C ALA A 476 6.11 22.64 -0.84
N ALA A 477 6.92 23.69 -0.80
CA ALA A 477 6.45 25.06 -0.60
C ALA A 477 5.66 25.59 -1.82
N LEU A 478 6.05 25.16 -3.02
CA LEU A 478 5.32 25.46 -4.25
C LEU A 478 4.01 24.69 -4.30
N ASP A 479 4.01 23.41 -3.95
CA ASP A 479 2.79 22.58 -3.86
C ASP A 479 1.78 23.19 -2.88
N GLU A 480 2.23 23.73 -1.76
CA GLU A 480 1.35 24.44 -0.81
C GLU A 480 0.79 25.76 -1.40
N LEU A 481 1.56 26.48 -2.19
CA LEU A 481 1.12 27.74 -2.82
C LEU A 481 0.10 27.51 -3.95
N PHE A 482 0.29 26.46 -4.75
CA PHE A 482 -0.59 26.10 -5.86
C PHE A 482 -1.74 25.22 -5.42
N GLY A 483 -1.67 24.59 -4.22
CA GLY A 483 -2.73 23.79 -3.65
C GLY A 483 -4.03 24.58 -3.51
N GLU A 484 -5.15 23.91 -3.73
CA GLU A 484 -6.45 24.47 -3.46
C GLU A 484 -6.61 24.71 -1.96
N ARG A 485 -7.29 25.79 -1.59
CA ARG A 485 -7.75 25.97 -0.22
C ARG A 485 -8.64 24.75 0.08
N ALA A 486 -8.33 24.02 1.14
CA ALA A 486 -9.29 23.05 1.62
C ALA A 486 -10.61 23.82 1.81
N ASP A 487 -11.61 23.49 0.98
CA ASP A 487 -12.95 24.03 1.18
C ASP A 487 -13.37 23.78 2.63
N ASP A 488 -14.19 24.67 3.18
CA ASP A 488 -14.72 24.58 4.54
C ASP A 488 -15.44 23.24 4.88
N ASP A 489 -15.55 22.33 3.91
CA ASP A 489 -16.04 20.96 4.05
C ASP A 489 -15.00 19.96 4.63
N VAL A 490 -13.72 20.32 4.75
CA VAL A 490 -12.80 19.58 5.61
C VAL A 490 -13.21 19.89 7.04
N ASN A 491 -13.92 18.95 7.64
CA ASN A 491 -14.39 19.02 9.01
C ASN A 491 -13.23 19.54 9.90
N PRO A 492 -13.24 20.82 10.36
CA PRO A 492 -12.12 21.41 11.10
C PRO A 492 -11.76 20.58 12.32
N SER A 493 -12.73 19.79 12.81
CA SER A 493 -12.62 18.91 13.97
C SER A 493 -11.63 17.76 13.82
N SER A 494 -11.09 17.48 12.61
CA SER A 494 -10.14 16.37 12.42
C SER A 494 -8.73 16.69 12.91
N PHE A 495 -8.35 18.00 12.93
CA PHE A 495 -7.06 18.49 13.45
C PHE A 495 -7.21 19.54 14.55
N GLY A 496 -8.34 19.56 15.24
CA GLY A 496 -8.67 20.53 16.26
C GLY A 496 -9.33 21.80 15.72
N ASP A 497 -10.11 22.46 16.57
CA ASP A 497 -10.89 23.66 16.26
C ASP A 497 -9.99 24.87 15.97
N PHE A 498 -8.81 24.92 16.61
CA PHE A 498 -7.82 25.98 16.48
C PHE A 498 -6.42 25.41 16.27
N ALA A 499 -5.59 26.13 15.49
CA ALA A 499 -4.20 25.78 15.25
C ALA A 499 -3.25 26.77 15.96
N PHE A 500 -2.29 26.23 16.68
CA PHE A 500 -1.27 27.00 17.38
C PHE A 500 0.13 26.61 16.92
N ASP A 501 1.05 27.57 16.93
CA ASP A 501 2.46 27.33 16.68
C ASP A 501 3.04 26.41 17.77
N GLY A 502 3.78 25.39 17.38
CA GLY A 502 4.42 24.44 18.30
C GLY A 502 5.40 25.11 19.27
N ALA A 503 5.97 26.26 18.91
CA ALA A 503 6.86 27.04 19.77
C ALA A 503 6.11 27.87 20.83
N LEU A 504 4.76 27.91 20.82
CA LEU A 504 3.98 28.68 21.79
C LEU A 504 4.19 28.10 23.20
N PRO A 505 4.50 28.94 24.23
CA PRO A 505 4.57 28.47 25.61
C PRO A 505 3.20 27.95 26.11
N VAL A 506 3.20 26.79 26.76
CA VAL A 506 1.99 26.15 27.28
C VAL A 506 1.22 27.04 28.24
N GLY A 507 1.90 27.89 28.99
CA GLY A 507 1.29 28.83 29.92
C GLY A 507 0.25 29.77 29.28
N LYS A 508 0.43 30.14 28.03
CA LYS A 508 -0.56 30.93 27.29
C LYS A 508 -1.87 30.19 27.06
N LEU A 509 -1.80 28.87 26.82
CA LEU A 509 -3.00 28.04 26.69
C LEU A 509 -3.68 27.80 28.04
N VAL A 510 -2.89 27.66 29.11
CA VAL A 510 -3.42 27.51 30.48
C VAL A 510 -4.27 28.72 30.86
N GLU A 511 -3.86 29.94 30.49
CA GLU A 511 -4.62 31.17 30.74
C GLU A 511 -5.99 31.21 30.04
N PHE A 512 -6.10 30.59 28.84
CA PHE A 512 -7.34 30.61 28.05
C PHE A 512 -8.28 29.44 28.36
N TYR A 513 -7.74 28.27 28.74
CA TYR A 513 -8.51 27.02 28.79
C TYR A 513 -8.47 26.33 30.15
N ASP A 514 -7.93 26.97 31.20
CA ASP A 514 -7.82 26.43 32.58
C ASP A 514 -7.28 25.00 32.65
N LEU A 515 -6.16 24.75 31.99
CA LEU A 515 -5.61 23.40 31.80
C LEU A 515 -4.86 22.93 33.04
N PRO A 516 -4.98 21.62 33.40
CA PRO A 516 -4.28 21.03 34.54
C PRO A 516 -2.80 20.76 34.18
N VAL A 517 -1.96 21.79 34.19
CA VAL A 517 -0.54 21.73 33.87
C VAL A 517 0.27 22.19 35.08
N ALA A 518 1.34 21.46 35.40
CA ALA A 518 2.25 21.82 36.47
C ALA A 518 2.93 23.18 36.18
N ASP A 519 3.24 23.97 37.22
CA ASP A 519 3.82 25.30 37.04
C ASP A 519 5.16 25.26 36.29
N GLU A 520 5.90 24.16 36.43
CA GLU A 520 7.16 23.90 35.73
C GLU A 520 7.00 23.77 34.19
N ASP A 521 5.87 23.20 33.75
CA ASP A 521 5.57 22.97 32.33
C ASP A 521 5.00 24.20 31.63
N LYS A 522 4.59 25.25 32.34
CA LYS A 522 4.00 26.46 31.76
C LYS A 522 4.99 27.22 30.83
N THR A 523 6.28 27.11 31.08
CA THR A 523 7.32 27.75 30.26
C THR A 523 7.79 26.90 29.08
N VAL A 524 7.41 25.62 29.04
CA VAL A 524 7.77 24.66 28.01
C VAL A 524 7.00 24.98 26.72
N ALA A 525 7.61 24.74 25.56
CA ALA A 525 6.93 24.88 24.28
C ALA A 525 5.85 23.81 24.12
N LEU A 526 4.74 24.17 23.48
CA LEU A 526 3.61 23.25 23.25
C LEU A 526 4.04 21.98 22.51
N ALA A 527 4.94 22.12 21.52
CA ALA A 527 5.53 21.00 20.80
C ALA A 527 6.28 20.02 21.71
N ASP A 528 7.07 20.54 22.65
CA ASP A 528 7.88 19.73 23.57
C ASP A 528 7.00 19.02 24.60
N LEU A 529 5.94 19.69 25.10
CA LEU A 529 4.94 19.05 25.98
C LEU A 529 4.23 17.90 25.27
N VAL A 530 3.76 18.15 24.04
CA VAL A 530 3.08 17.13 23.23
C VAL A 530 4.03 15.95 22.95
N GLN A 531 5.27 16.22 22.58
CA GLN A 531 6.28 15.21 22.33
C GLN A 531 6.60 14.37 23.58
N ALA A 532 6.76 15.00 24.74
CA ALA A 532 7.01 14.32 26.02
C ALA A 532 5.85 13.41 26.42
N ARG A 533 4.60 13.85 26.23
CA ARG A 533 3.39 13.08 26.57
C ARG A 533 3.14 11.91 25.62
N ILE A 534 3.47 12.06 24.32
CA ILE A 534 3.39 10.95 23.35
C ILE A 534 4.42 9.86 23.70
N GLY A 535 5.59 10.21 24.28
CA GLY A 535 6.62 9.27 24.72
C GLY A 535 7.28 8.46 23.60
N ARG A 536 7.06 8.86 22.34
CA ARG A 536 7.60 8.29 21.10
C ARG A 536 7.81 9.42 20.08
N ARG A 537 8.41 9.11 18.92
CA ARG A 537 8.50 10.08 17.82
C ARG A 537 7.08 10.50 17.39
N PRO A 538 6.74 11.81 17.47
CA PRO A 538 5.42 12.30 17.09
C PRO A 538 5.21 12.18 15.59
N LEU A 539 3.96 11.98 15.19
CA LEU A 539 3.52 11.97 13.79
C LEU A 539 2.27 12.84 13.64
N VAL A 540 2.04 13.36 12.45
CA VAL A 540 0.82 14.10 12.13
C VAL A 540 -0.40 13.24 12.44
N GLY A 541 -1.38 13.83 13.14
CA GLY A 541 -2.58 13.16 13.62
C GLY A 541 -2.43 12.45 14.97
N ASP A 542 -1.25 12.44 15.61
CA ASP A 542 -1.12 11.96 17.00
C ASP A 542 -1.86 12.91 17.96
N ARG A 543 -2.58 12.32 18.91
CA ARG A 543 -3.44 13.03 19.85
C ARG A 543 -3.02 12.74 21.29
N ILE A 544 -3.08 13.78 22.12
CA ILE A 544 -2.97 13.66 23.56
C ILE A 544 -4.15 14.38 24.21
N ARG A 545 -4.58 13.94 25.37
CA ARG A 545 -5.62 14.62 26.16
C ARG A 545 -4.95 15.40 27.29
N LEU A 546 -5.36 16.65 27.44
CA LEU A 546 -4.89 17.54 28.48
C LEU A 546 -6.09 18.19 29.20
N GLY A 547 -6.55 17.60 30.31
CA GLY A 547 -7.80 17.98 30.94
C GLY A 547 -9.01 17.71 30.04
N ASP A 548 -9.79 18.75 29.78
CA ASP A 548 -11.00 18.68 28.95
C ASP A 548 -10.76 18.95 27.47
N ILE A 549 -9.52 19.27 27.06
CA ILE A 549 -9.17 19.50 25.67
C ILE A 549 -8.32 18.38 25.09
N GLY A 550 -8.42 18.20 23.78
CA GLY A 550 -7.51 17.38 22.97
C GLY A 550 -6.44 18.22 22.29
N LEU A 551 -5.19 17.75 22.27
CA LEU A 551 -4.12 18.33 21.47
C LEU A 551 -3.75 17.36 20.35
N VAL A 552 -3.74 17.84 19.12
CA VAL A 552 -3.48 17.05 17.91
C VAL A 552 -2.25 17.58 17.20
N VAL A 553 -1.31 16.71 16.84
CA VAL A 553 -0.18 17.10 15.98
C VAL A 553 -0.72 17.42 14.58
N ARG A 554 -0.69 18.67 14.18
CA ARG A 554 -1.24 19.14 12.91
C ARG A 554 -0.20 19.14 11.80
N GLU A 555 1.02 19.59 12.13
CA GLU A 555 2.09 19.71 11.15
C GLU A 555 3.45 19.43 11.79
N MET A 556 4.34 18.83 11.00
CA MET A 556 5.71 18.50 11.38
C MET A 556 6.70 19.16 10.41
N GLN A 557 7.75 19.81 10.92
CA GLN A 557 8.91 20.25 10.14
C GLN A 557 10.11 19.34 10.48
N GLY A 558 10.37 18.36 9.62
CA GLY A 558 11.39 17.35 9.88
C GLY A 558 10.99 16.46 11.07
N GLU A 559 11.73 16.56 12.18
CA GLU A 559 11.46 15.79 13.41
C GLU A 559 10.72 16.60 14.48
N ARG A 560 10.45 17.87 14.27
CA ARG A 560 9.81 18.77 15.25
C ARG A 560 8.37 19.07 14.86
N ILE A 561 7.51 19.15 15.87
CA ILE A 561 6.12 19.58 15.71
C ILE A 561 6.13 21.08 15.42
N SER A 562 5.64 21.48 14.24
CA SER A 562 5.51 22.90 13.85
C SER A 562 4.16 23.47 14.26
N GLN A 563 3.09 22.70 14.16
CA GLN A 563 1.74 23.14 14.55
C GLN A 563 1.01 22.09 15.38
N VAL A 564 0.25 22.55 16.39
CA VAL A 564 -0.62 21.73 17.24
C VAL A 564 -2.04 22.27 17.13
N GLY A 565 -2.98 21.38 16.86
CA GLY A 565 -4.41 21.68 16.89
C GLY A 565 -5.00 21.46 18.29
N ILE A 566 -5.99 22.26 18.67
CA ILE A 566 -6.75 22.10 19.92
C ILE A 566 -8.16 21.65 19.59
N GLU A 567 -8.59 20.55 20.19
CA GLU A 567 -9.96 20.04 20.15
C GLU A 567 -10.66 20.44 21.47
N LEU A 568 -11.69 21.28 21.38
CA LEU A 568 -12.45 21.73 22.58
C LEU A 568 -13.36 20.62 23.09
N GLU A 569 -13.88 19.78 22.19
CA GLU A 569 -14.64 18.59 22.53
C GLU A 569 -13.89 17.34 22.05
N PRO A 570 -12.95 16.82 22.86
CA PRO A 570 -12.18 15.66 22.45
C PRO A 570 -13.10 14.45 22.28
N ARG A 571 -13.01 13.78 21.14
CA ARG A 571 -13.79 12.58 20.84
C ARG A 571 -13.59 11.55 21.94
N PRO A 572 -14.66 10.92 22.44
CA PRO A 572 -14.52 9.87 23.46
C PRO A 572 -13.65 8.73 22.89
N ALA A 573 -12.76 8.20 23.73
CA ALA A 573 -11.97 7.04 23.36
C ALA A 573 -12.90 5.92 22.88
N PRO A 574 -12.58 5.18 21.80
CA PRO A 574 -13.44 4.12 21.27
C PRO A 574 -13.69 3.08 22.37
N SER A 575 -14.90 3.08 22.91
CA SER A 575 -15.36 2.10 23.90
C SER A 575 -16.09 0.96 23.16
N LEU A 576 -16.04 -0.25 23.72
CA LEU A 576 -16.79 -1.41 23.18
C LEU A 576 -18.31 -1.14 23.07
N ALA A 577 -18.84 -0.22 23.88
CA ALA A 577 -20.23 0.25 23.81
C ALA A 577 -20.46 1.13 22.57
N GLY A 578 -19.56 2.05 22.25
CA GLY A 578 -19.60 2.86 21.03
C GLY A 578 -19.50 2.02 19.76
N LEU A 579 -18.70 0.94 19.79
CA LEU A 579 -18.59 0.00 18.67
C LEU A 579 -19.92 -0.72 18.37
N ARG A 580 -20.67 -1.09 19.42
CA ARG A 580 -22.00 -1.71 19.26
C ARG A 580 -23.02 -0.74 18.68
N GLU A 581 -22.97 0.53 19.04
CA GLU A 581 -23.88 1.56 18.56
C GLU A 581 -23.58 1.93 17.11
N LEU A 582 -22.31 2.05 16.75
CA LEU A 582 -21.86 2.26 15.36
C LEU A 582 -22.16 1.07 14.45
N LEU A 583 -22.02 -0.16 14.93
CA LEU A 583 -22.45 -1.36 14.19
C LEU A 583 -23.98 -1.36 13.96
N ARG A 584 -24.78 -0.91 14.94
CA ARG A 584 -26.23 -0.75 14.77
C ARG A 584 -26.57 0.30 13.72
N LEU A 585 -25.87 1.44 13.72
CA LEU A 585 -26.07 2.52 12.75
C LEU A 585 -25.57 2.12 11.34
N ALA A 586 -24.49 1.38 11.22
CA ALA A 586 -24.00 0.84 9.96
C ALA A 586 -24.97 -0.19 9.35
N VAL A 587 -25.54 -1.07 10.18
CA VAL A 587 -26.56 -2.05 9.75
C VAL A 587 -27.88 -1.36 9.37
N ALA A 588 -28.23 -0.25 10.03
CA ALA A 588 -29.42 0.54 9.71
C ALA A 588 -29.32 1.33 8.41
N ARG A 589 -28.09 1.59 7.91
CA ARG A 589 -27.84 2.31 6.64
C ARG A 589 -27.68 1.40 5.41
N LEU A 590 -27.82 0.08 5.56
CA LEU A 590 -27.83 -0.83 4.43
C LEU A 590 -29.09 -0.57 3.58
N PRO A 591 -28.97 -0.38 2.24
CA PRO A 591 -30.11 -0.12 1.37
C PRO A 591 -31.06 -1.33 1.39
N GLY A 592 -32.23 -1.19 1.97
CA GLY A 592 -33.28 -2.23 2.00
C GLY A 592 -34.04 -2.39 3.31
N ARG A 593 -33.67 -1.74 4.41
CA ARG A 593 -34.48 -1.76 5.64
C ARG A 593 -35.06 -0.37 5.94
N ARG A 594 -36.38 -0.27 5.88
CA ARG A 594 -37.14 0.88 6.35
C ARG A 594 -36.94 1.01 7.87
N ALA A 595 -36.67 2.24 8.30
CA ALA A 595 -36.63 2.58 9.73
C ALA A 595 -37.98 2.24 10.38
N PRO A 596 -38.01 1.72 11.63
CA PRO A 596 -39.24 1.62 12.37
C PRO A 596 -39.76 3.04 12.68
N PRO A 597 -41.09 3.25 12.65
CA PRO A 597 -41.66 4.53 13.01
C PRO A 597 -41.44 4.81 14.51
N ASP A 598 -41.26 6.07 14.82
CA ASP A 598 -40.96 6.67 16.10
C ASP A 598 -41.57 5.98 17.32
N ALA A 599 -40.74 5.75 18.35
CA ALA A 599 -41.10 5.67 19.76
C ALA A 599 -40.03 6.41 20.60
#